data_d9c9e560b28c8abe1d1396a06d53a9dd
#
_entry.id   d9c9e560b28c8abe1d1396a06d53a9dd
#
_cell.length_a   1.000
_cell.length_b   1.000
_cell.length_c   1.000
_cell.angle_alpha   90.00
_cell.angle_beta   90.00
_cell.angle_gamma   90.00
#
_symmetry.space_group_name_H-M   'P 1'
#
loop_
_entity.id
_entity.type
_entity.pdbx_description
1 polymer ?
#
loop_
_entity_poly.entity_id
_entity_poly.type
_entity_poly.pdbx_seq_one_letter_code
_entity_poly.pdbx_strand_id
1 'polypeptide(L)'
;MKIKLVSDLHLEFSDINIQNNEGCDVLILGGDICIAQDLHDHPEPNNTSDQAAIAAGTGLGRRQAAAQRYRDFFKRCSFQFPHVIYIAGNHEFYNGKFYAGIDYLREECAKYPNIYFLENDTKIIDDVTFVGATLWTDMNKGDPLTMHAIEGMMNDFRIIKNDKRNYAPMSARDVAGRHARTLQYFRSVLAEQHDRKFVVVGHHTPSFQSAHPMYAHETLMNGGYHSDLSEFIMDHPQIKLWTHGHTHHPFDYVIGETRIVCNPRGYENDGYSEQTGWNPNIVLEV
;
A
#
# COMPACT_ATOMS: atom_id res chain seq x y z
N MET A 1 -11.89 -18.43 2.78
CA MET A 1 -10.63 -18.03 2.10
C MET A 1 -9.64 -17.57 3.15
N LYS A 2 -8.40 -18.12 3.12
CA LYS A 2 -7.32 -17.71 4.02
C LYS A 2 -6.46 -16.62 3.40
N ILE A 3 -6.23 -15.54 4.12
CA ILE A 3 -5.50 -14.37 3.64
C ILE A 3 -4.33 -14.08 4.59
N LYS A 4 -3.13 -13.89 4.05
CA LYS A 4 -2.00 -13.32 4.77
C LYS A 4 -1.92 -11.83 4.44
N LEU A 5 -1.78 -10.99 5.45
CA LEU A 5 -1.64 -9.54 5.31
C LEU A 5 -0.26 -9.09 5.75
N VAL A 6 0.42 -8.32 4.90
CA VAL A 6 1.62 -7.58 5.25
C VAL A 6 1.57 -6.18 4.62
N SER A 7 2.08 -5.18 5.31
CA SER A 7 2.24 -3.81 4.82
C SER A 7 3.54 -3.18 5.36
N ASP A 8 3.90 -2.03 4.82
CA ASP A 8 5.01 -1.21 5.33
C ASP A 8 6.31 -2.03 5.43
N LEU A 9 6.62 -2.80 4.37
CA LEU A 9 7.82 -3.65 4.33
C LEU A 9 9.08 -2.85 4.06
N HIS A 10 8.97 -1.69 3.40
CA HIS A 10 10.06 -0.75 3.14
C HIS A 10 11.31 -1.43 2.59
N LEU A 11 11.15 -2.18 1.50
CA LEU A 11 12.24 -2.93 0.89
C LEU A 11 13.37 -2.04 0.33
N GLU A 12 13.18 -0.73 0.29
CA GLU A 12 14.25 0.22 0.00
C GLU A 12 15.36 0.18 1.06
N PHE A 13 15.07 -0.30 2.27
CA PHE A 13 16.03 -0.39 3.36
C PHE A 13 16.57 -1.80 3.57
N SER A 14 15.72 -2.82 3.64
CA SER A 14 16.11 -4.20 3.93
C SER A 14 15.27 -5.22 3.17
N ASP A 15 15.80 -6.41 2.94
CA ASP A 15 15.06 -7.53 2.34
C ASP A 15 14.24 -8.28 3.40
N ILE A 16 13.25 -9.04 2.92
CA ILE A 16 12.48 -9.97 3.74
C ILE A 16 11.98 -11.14 2.90
N ASN A 17 11.79 -12.27 3.55
CA ASN A 17 11.18 -13.45 2.95
C ASN A 17 9.83 -13.75 3.62
N ILE A 18 8.74 -13.55 2.88
CA ILE A 18 7.38 -13.89 3.33
C ILE A 18 7.09 -15.32 2.87
N GLN A 19 6.87 -16.23 3.83
CA GLN A 19 6.57 -17.63 3.55
C GLN A 19 5.08 -17.91 3.73
N ASN A 20 4.59 -18.90 2.97
CA ASN A 20 3.21 -19.38 3.03
C ASN A 20 3.09 -20.69 3.79
N ASN A 21 3.62 -20.75 5.01
CA ASN A 21 3.57 -21.97 5.84
C ASN A 21 2.15 -22.32 6.30
N GLU A 22 1.26 -21.33 6.37
CA GLU A 22 -0.12 -21.45 6.84
C GLU A 22 -1.09 -21.88 5.73
N GLY A 23 -0.61 -21.99 4.48
CA GLY A 23 -1.42 -22.37 3.33
C GLY A 23 -2.51 -21.33 3.00
N CYS A 24 -2.13 -20.05 3.00
CA CYS A 24 -3.03 -18.97 2.61
C CYS A 24 -3.28 -18.98 1.09
N ASP A 25 -4.52 -18.70 0.72
CA ASP A 25 -4.95 -18.61 -0.67
C ASP A 25 -4.48 -17.30 -1.31
N VAL A 26 -4.43 -16.23 -0.51
CA VAL A 26 -4.11 -14.86 -0.94
C VAL A 26 -3.07 -14.23 -0.02
N LEU A 27 -2.06 -13.56 -0.61
CA LEU A 27 -1.22 -12.58 0.07
C LEU A 27 -1.71 -11.17 -0.27
N ILE A 28 -1.96 -10.34 0.74
CA ILE A 28 -2.18 -8.89 0.57
C ILE A 28 -0.87 -8.15 0.89
N LEU A 29 -0.38 -7.38 -0.08
CA LEU A 29 0.69 -6.40 0.06
C LEU A 29 0.03 -5.02 0.19
N GLY A 30 -0.12 -4.54 1.41
CA GLY A 30 -0.93 -3.38 1.80
C GLY A 30 -0.25 -2.02 1.63
N GLY A 31 0.68 -1.89 0.67
CA GLY A 31 1.42 -0.65 0.38
C GLY A 31 2.70 -0.49 1.18
N ASP A 32 3.52 0.48 0.79
CA ASP A 32 4.87 0.76 1.29
C ASP A 32 5.78 -0.46 1.19
N ILE A 33 5.79 -1.07 0.00
CA ILE A 33 6.61 -2.23 -0.34
C ILE A 33 7.90 -1.81 -1.04
N CYS A 34 7.81 -0.90 -2.02
CA CYS A 34 8.93 -0.52 -2.88
C CYS A 34 8.81 0.94 -3.37
N ILE A 35 9.82 1.41 -4.09
CA ILE A 35 9.79 2.70 -4.80
C ILE A 35 9.61 2.43 -6.29
N ALA A 36 8.48 2.86 -6.86
CA ALA A 36 8.14 2.63 -8.27
C ALA A 36 9.13 3.25 -9.25
N GLN A 37 9.67 4.44 -8.91
CA GLN A 37 10.66 5.12 -9.74
C GLN A 37 11.96 4.32 -9.88
N ASP A 38 12.37 3.58 -8.84
CA ASP A 38 13.56 2.74 -8.91
C ASP A 38 13.38 1.57 -9.88
N LEU A 39 12.19 0.95 -9.89
CA LEU A 39 11.84 -0.10 -10.86
C LEU A 39 11.87 0.42 -12.30
N HIS A 40 11.36 1.62 -12.53
CA HIS A 40 11.35 2.25 -13.85
C HIS A 40 12.74 2.65 -14.34
N ASP A 41 13.53 3.30 -13.48
CA ASP A 41 14.87 3.80 -13.84
C ASP A 41 15.91 2.69 -14.01
N HIS A 42 15.68 1.54 -13.37
CA HIS A 42 16.58 0.38 -13.38
C HIS A 42 15.83 -0.88 -13.85
N PRO A 43 15.50 -0.99 -15.16
CA PRO A 43 14.86 -2.18 -15.71
C PRO A 43 15.73 -3.43 -15.55
N GLU A 44 15.14 -4.61 -15.71
CA GLU A 44 15.90 -5.85 -15.71
C GLU A 44 16.97 -5.83 -16.82
N PRO A 45 18.21 -6.24 -16.50
CA PRO A 45 19.29 -6.20 -17.48
C PRO A 45 19.05 -7.21 -18.63
N ASN A 46 19.21 -6.72 -19.84
CA ASN A 46 19.03 -7.51 -21.06
C ASN A 46 20.31 -8.27 -21.49
N ASN A 47 21.42 -8.14 -20.77
CA ASN A 47 22.69 -8.76 -21.10
C ASN A 47 23.28 -9.57 -19.94
N THR A 48 24.12 -10.56 -20.29
CA THR A 48 24.71 -11.50 -19.35
C THR A 48 25.75 -10.88 -18.39
N SER A 49 26.41 -9.78 -18.79
CA SER A 49 27.39 -9.10 -17.94
C SER A 49 26.73 -8.35 -16.78
N ASP A 50 25.63 -7.65 -17.05
CA ASP A 50 24.88 -6.95 -16.02
C ASP A 50 24.13 -7.94 -15.11
N GLN A 51 23.62 -9.04 -15.66
CA GLN A 51 23.05 -10.14 -14.87
C GLN A 51 24.09 -10.75 -13.93
N ALA A 52 25.32 -10.95 -14.40
CA ALA A 52 26.40 -11.46 -13.56
C ALA A 52 26.82 -10.47 -12.46
N ALA A 53 26.86 -9.16 -12.74
CA ALA A 53 27.14 -8.11 -11.76
C ALA A 53 26.06 -8.05 -10.67
N ILE A 54 24.77 -8.17 -11.07
CA ILE A 54 23.64 -8.26 -10.15
C ILE A 54 23.76 -9.50 -9.26
N ALA A 55 23.99 -10.68 -9.86
CA ALA A 55 24.14 -11.94 -9.12
C ALA A 55 25.33 -11.91 -8.12
N ALA A 56 26.39 -11.20 -8.46
CA ALA A 56 27.57 -11.02 -7.59
C ALA A 56 27.38 -9.93 -6.54
N GLY A 57 26.32 -9.10 -6.63
CA GLY A 57 26.10 -7.96 -5.73
C GLY A 57 27.18 -6.87 -5.83
N THR A 58 27.94 -6.84 -6.94
CA THR A 58 29.10 -5.97 -7.12
C THR A 58 28.82 -4.91 -8.17
N GLY A 59 29.22 -3.66 -7.88
CA GLY A 59 29.17 -2.54 -8.82
C GLY A 59 27.78 -1.92 -9.03
N LEU A 60 26.75 -2.34 -8.28
CA LEU A 60 25.43 -1.76 -8.37
C LEU A 60 25.32 -0.47 -7.53
N GLY A 61 24.72 0.55 -8.12
CA GLY A 61 24.26 1.70 -7.37
C GLY A 61 23.15 1.31 -6.36
N ARG A 62 23.02 2.05 -5.25
CA ARG A 62 22.05 1.76 -4.19
C ARG A 62 20.62 1.55 -4.71
N ARG A 63 20.14 2.41 -5.62
CA ARG A 63 18.79 2.34 -6.20
C ARG A 63 18.62 1.12 -7.12
N GLN A 64 19.64 0.77 -7.88
CA GLN A 64 19.65 -0.42 -8.74
C GLN A 64 19.57 -1.72 -7.90
N ALA A 65 20.34 -1.77 -6.80
CA ALA A 65 20.28 -2.90 -5.86
C ALA A 65 18.90 -3.01 -5.19
N ALA A 66 18.28 -1.87 -4.86
CA ALA A 66 16.91 -1.84 -4.35
C ALA A 66 15.89 -2.36 -5.39
N ALA A 67 15.97 -1.88 -6.63
CA ALA A 67 15.09 -2.35 -7.72
C ALA A 67 15.19 -3.88 -7.94
N GLN A 68 16.41 -4.44 -7.85
CA GLN A 68 16.59 -5.89 -7.93
C GLN A 68 15.96 -6.61 -6.74
N ARG A 69 16.12 -6.09 -5.52
CA ARG A 69 15.49 -6.63 -4.30
C ARG A 69 13.97 -6.67 -4.42
N TYR A 70 13.35 -5.62 -4.97
CA TYR A 70 11.90 -5.57 -5.19
C TYR A 70 11.43 -6.68 -6.15
N ARG A 71 12.13 -6.89 -7.28
CA ARG A 71 11.82 -7.96 -8.23
C ARG A 71 12.00 -9.35 -7.64
N ASP A 72 13.08 -9.56 -6.90
CA ASP A 72 13.32 -10.83 -6.22
C ASP A 72 12.23 -11.13 -5.18
N PHE A 73 11.78 -10.10 -4.46
CA PHE A 73 10.66 -10.21 -3.54
C PHE A 73 9.35 -10.56 -4.25
N PHE A 74 8.98 -9.85 -5.31
CA PHE A 74 7.76 -10.16 -6.09
C PHE A 74 7.81 -11.56 -6.69
N LYS A 75 8.96 -11.98 -7.19
CA LYS A 75 9.16 -13.34 -7.70
C LYS A 75 8.95 -14.40 -6.62
N ARG A 76 9.50 -14.19 -5.42
CA ARG A 76 9.29 -15.09 -4.27
C ARG A 76 7.82 -15.14 -3.87
N CYS A 77 7.14 -14.00 -3.77
CA CYS A 77 5.70 -13.95 -3.44
C CYS A 77 4.85 -14.67 -4.49
N SER A 78 5.09 -14.41 -5.78
CA SER A 78 4.40 -15.07 -6.89
C SER A 78 4.58 -16.60 -6.88
N PHE A 79 5.75 -17.09 -6.47
CA PHE A 79 6.02 -18.52 -6.35
C PHE A 79 5.33 -19.16 -5.14
N GLN A 80 5.22 -18.44 -4.02
CA GLN A 80 4.76 -18.99 -2.75
C GLN A 80 3.24 -18.93 -2.56
N PHE A 81 2.56 -17.96 -3.18
CA PHE A 81 1.13 -17.75 -2.97
C PHE A 81 0.34 -17.99 -4.25
N PRO A 82 -0.85 -18.63 -4.18
CA PRO A 82 -1.73 -18.77 -5.34
C PRO A 82 -2.11 -17.42 -5.95
N HIS A 83 -2.41 -16.42 -5.10
CA HIS A 83 -2.78 -15.07 -5.51
C HIS A 83 -2.07 -14.04 -4.64
N VAL A 84 -1.65 -12.93 -5.26
CA VAL A 84 -1.07 -11.77 -4.57
C VAL A 84 -1.86 -10.53 -4.97
N ILE A 85 -2.49 -9.88 -4.02
CA ILE A 85 -3.14 -8.57 -4.18
C ILE A 85 -2.15 -7.52 -3.69
N TYR A 86 -1.83 -6.55 -4.53
CA TYR A 86 -0.92 -5.48 -4.20
C TYR A 86 -1.54 -4.11 -4.46
N ILE A 87 -1.40 -3.19 -3.52
CA ILE A 87 -1.74 -1.78 -3.67
C ILE A 87 -0.52 -0.92 -3.34
N ALA A 88 -0.45 0.29 -3.88
CA ALA A 88 0.58 1.25 -3.50
C ALA A 88 0.28 1.89 -2.14
N GLY A 89 1.32 2.16 -1.33
CA GLY A 89 1.30 3.14 -0.27
C GLY A 89 1.84 4.50 -0.76
N ASN A 90 2.26 5.37 0.15
CA ASN A 90 2.86 6.66 -0.22
C ASN A 90 4.34 6.50 -0.63
N HIS A 91 5.09 5.53 -0.07
CA HIS A 91 6.48 5.29 -0.43
C HIS A 91 6.67 4.81 -1.86
N GLU A 92 5.70 4.15 -2.47
CA GLU A 92 5.77 3.78 -3.88
C GLU A 92 5.97 5.00 -4.79
N PHE A 93 5.53 6.19 -4.37
CA PHE A 93 5.68 7.43 -5.12
C PHE A 93 6.94 8.24 -4.74
N TYR A 94 7.72 7.82 -3.73
CA TYR A 94 8.88 8.56 -3.25
C TYR A 94 9.95 8.72 -4.32
N ASN A 95 10.53 9.93 -4.38
CA ASN A 95 11.50 10.34 -5.40
C ASN A 95 10.99 10.16 -6.85
N GLY A 96 9.69 10.03 -7.03
CA GLY A 96 9.02 9.67 -8.26
C GLY A 96 7.82 10.56 -8.57
N LYS A 97 6.89 9.97 -9.31
CA LYS A 97 5.77 10.67 -9.93
C LYS A 97 4.44 10.19 -9.37
N PHE A 98 3.58 11.14 -8.99
CA PHE A 98 2.29 10.87 -8.37
C PHE A 98 1.31 10.10 -9.27
N TYR A 99 1.35 10.32 -10.58
CA TYR A 99 0.49 9.61 -11.54
C TYR A 99 1.23 8.48 -12.25
N ALA A 100 2.35 8.75 -12.90
CA ALA A 100 3.06 7.73 -13.67
C ALA A 100 3.63 6.59 -12.79
N GLY A 101 3.85 6.80 -11.49
CA GLY A 101 4.24 5.74 -10.56
C GLY A 101 3.28 4.55 -10.56
N ILE A 102 1.97 4.79 -10.77
CA ILE A 102 0.96 3.74 -10.90
C ILE A 102 1.22 2.86 -12.13
N ASP A 103 1.55 3.50 -13.26
CA ASP A 103 1.79 2.77 -14.51
C ASP A 103 3.06 1.94 -14.40
N TYR A 104 4.10 2.43 -13.74
CA TYR A 104 5.33 1.67 -13.47
C TYR A 104 5.07 0.40 -12.64
N LEU A 105 4.21 0.50 -11.62
CA LEU A 105 3.82 -0.67 -10.82
C LEU A 105 2.96 -1.65 -11.61
N ARG A 106 2.05 -1.16 -12.44
CA ARG A 106 1.26 -2.03 -13.33
C ARG A 106 2.14 -2.80 -14.30
N GLU A 107 3.10 -2.11 -14.94
CA GLU A 107 4.06 -2.74 -15.87
C GLU A 107 4.93 -3.77 -15.16
N GLU A 108 5.43 -3.49 -13.97
CA GLU A 108 6.23 -4.46 -13.21
C GLU A 108 5.41 -5.66 -12.78
N CYS A 109 4.24 -5.46 -12.18
CA CYS A 109 3.37 -6.54 -11.71
C CYS A 109 2.84 -7.42 -12.83
N ALA A 110 2.61 -6.88 -14.02
CA ALA A 110 2.18 -7.64 -15.20
C ALA A 110 3.17 -8.74 -15.66
N LYS A 111 4.41 -8.70 -15.17
CA LYS A 111 5.41 -9.76 -15.42
C LYS A 111 5.11 -11.05 -14.64
N TYR A 112 4.26 -10.99 -13.61
CA TYR A 112 3.92 -12.11 -12.73
C TYR A 112 2.46 -12.50 -12.91
N PRO A 113 2.15 -13.75 -13.24
CA PRO A 113 0.80 -14.16 -13.66
C PRO A 113 -0.27 -14.10 -12.57
N ASN A 114 0.13 -14.02 -11.31
CA ASN A 114 -0.74 -14.08 -10.14
C ASN A 114 -0.54 -12.91 -9.17
N ILE A 115 0.17 -11.85 -9.57
CA ILE A 115 0.24 -10.58 -8.84
C ILE A 115 -0.73 -9.60 -9.49
N TYR A 116 -1.70 -9.12 -8.73
CA TYR A 116 -2.74 -8.20 -9.16
C TYR A 116 -2.54 -6.86 -8.46
N PHE A 117 -2.01 -5.88 -9.19
CA PHE A 117 -1.86 -4.51 -8.68
C PHE A 117 -3.17 -3.75 -8.85
N LEU A 118 -3.71 -3.26 -7.74
CA LEU A 118 -4.99 -2.54 -7.71
C LEU A 118 -4.78 -1.07 -7.35
N GLU A 119 -5.24 -0.18 -8.20
CA GLU A 119 -5.39 1.25 -7.92
C GLU A 119 -6.68 1.72 -8.59
N ASN A 120 -7.74 1.86 -7.81
CA ASN A 120 -9.11 1.98 -8.27
C ASN A 120 -9.45 0.84 -9.24
N ASP A 121 -9.21 -0.37 -8.80
CA ASP A 121 -9.39 -1.58 -9.57
C ASP A 121 -9.87 -2.73 -8.68
N THR A 122 -10.34 -3.82 -9.30
CA THR A 122 -10.86 -5.00 -8.59
C THR A 122 -10.24 -6.29 -9.11
N LYS A 123 -10.19 -7.27 -8.21
CA LYS A 123 -9.90 -8.66 -8.57
C LYS A 123 -10.88 -9.59 -7.89
N ILE A 124 -11.57 -10.41 -8.68
CA ILE A 124 -12.43 -11.48 -8.16
C ILE A 124 -11.59 -12.75 -8.02
N ILE A 125 -11.63 -13.35 -6.83
CA ILE A 125 -11.06 -14.65 -6.51
C ILE A 125 -12.15 -15.43 -5.80
N ASP A 126 -12.61 -16.52 -6.40
CA ASP A 126 -13.75 -17.32 -5.92
C ASP A 126 -15.03 -16.45 -5.68
N ASP A 127 -15.55 -16.46 -4.45
CA ASP A 127 -16.73 -15.69 -4.04
C ASP A 127 -16.41 -14.28 -3.49
N VAL A 128 -15.14 -13.92 -3.41
CA VAL A 128 -14.65 -12.66 -2.82
C VAL A 128 -14.20 -11.68 -3.91
N THR A 129 -14.65 -10.44 -3.83
CA THR A 129 -14.15 -9.33 -4.63
C THR A 129 -13.17 -8.50 -3.79
N PHE A 130 -11.92 -8.47 -4.22
CA PHE A 130 -10.91 -7.54 -3.71
C PHE A 130 -11.03 -6.22 -4.46
N VAL A 131 -11.16 -5.12 -3.75
CA VAL A 131 -11.13 -3.76 -4.32
C VAL A 131 -10.03 -2.98 -3.62
N GLY A 132 -9.14 -2.35 -4.40
CA GLY A 132 -7.93 -1.77 -3.84
C GLY A 132 -7.53 -0.41 -4.41
N ALA A 133 -6.88 0.37 -3.57
CA ALA A 133 -6.21 1.62 -3.91
C ALA A 133 -5.30 2.09 -2.76
N THR A 134 -4.38 3.02 -3.04
CA THR A 134 -3.62 3.76 -2.00
C THR A 134 -4.54 4.42 -0.98
N LEU A 135 -5.75 4.75 -1.37
CA LEU A 135 -6.81 5.44 -0.64
C LEU A 135 -6.47 6.92 -0.40
N TRP A 136 -5.27 7.23 0.11
CA TRP A 136 -4.91 8.57 0.57
C TRP A 136 -5.89 9.08 1.65
N THR A 137 -5.93 10.40 1.90
CA THR A 137 -6.83 10.98 2.89
C THR A 137 -7.64 12.15 2.36
N ASP A 138 -8.75 12.44 3.02
CA ASP A 138 -9.61 13.60 2.74
C ASP A 138 -9.08 14.91 3.36
N MET A 139 -7.94 14.87 4.05
CA MET A 139 -7.35 16.03 4.74
C MET A 139 -8.32 16.68 5.74
N ASN A 140 -8.90 15.87 6.64
CA ASN A 140 -9.96 16.31 7.55
C ASN A 140 -11.12 16.99 6.82
N LYS A 141 -11.67 16.33 5.78
CA LYS A 141 -12.74 16.85 4.90
C LYS A 141 -12.36 18.16 4.19
N GLY A 142 -11.08 18.26 3.81
CA GLY A 142 -10.56 19.42 3.08
C GLY A 142 -10.26 20.63 3.95
N ASP A 143 -10.01 20.44 5.25
CA ASP A 143 -9.69 21.55 6.17
C ASP A 143 -8.39 22.26 5.75
N PRO A 144 -8.45 23.59 5.48
CA PRO A 144 -7.28 24.36 5.02
C PRO A 144 -6.11 24.38 6.01
N LEU A 145 -6.37 24.33 7.31
CA LEU A 145 -5.32 24.32 8.34
C LEU A 145 -4.60 22.97 8.34
N THR A 146 -5.34 21.88 8.26
CA THR A 146 -4.78 20.52 8.08
C THR A 146 -3.94 20.44 6.82
N MET A 147 -4.46 20.88 5.67
CA MET A 147 -3.73 20.87 4.39
C MET A 147 -2.40 21.62 4.50
N HIS A 148 -2.42 22.82 5.07
CA HIS A 148 -1.22 23.65 5.23
C HIS A 148 -0.19 22.99 6.19
N ALA A 149 -0.65 22.47 7.33
CA ALA A 149 0.22 21.80 8.29
C ALA A 149 0.89 20.55 7.68
N ILE A 150 0.11 19.70 7.03
CA ILE A 150 0.56 18.45 6.41
C ILE A 150 1.60 18.72 5.31
N GLU A 151 1.37 19.69 4.41
CA GLU A 151 2.33 20.05 3.37
C GLU A 151 3.68 20.53 3.94
N GLY A 152 3.68 21.13 5.13
CA GLY A 152 4.88 21.57 5.82
C GLY A 152 5.62 20.46 6.57
N MET A 153 4.92 19.44 7.04
CA MET A 153 5.42 18.46 8.01
C MET A 153 5.74 17.10 7.39
N MET A 154 4.96 16.62 6.41
CA MET A 154 5.18 15.30 5.80
C MET A 154 6.14 15.36 4.62
N ASN A 155 7.03 14.37 4.54
CA ASN A 155 8.01 14.24 3.46
C ASN A 155 7.37 14.05 2.08
N ASP A 156 6.20 13.42 2.01
CA ASP A 156 5.41 13.18 0.81
C ASP A 156 5.32 14.43 -0.08
N PHE A 157 5.01 15.57 0.54
CA PHE A 157 4.84 16.86 -0.16
C PHE A 157 6.15 17.53 -0.59
N ARG A 158 7.30 16.97 -0.22
CA ARG A 158 8.62 17.45 -0.63
C ARG A 158 9.21 16.60 -1.76
N ILE A 159 9.01 15.28 -1.68
CA ILE A 159 9.74 14.31 -2.51
C ILE A 159 8.89 13.66 -3.60
N ILE A 160 7.55 13.66 -3.49
CA ILE A 160 6.65 13.21 -4.55
C ILE A 160 6.37 14.36 -5.51
N LYS A 161 6.49 14.10 -6.82
CA LYS A 161 6.27 15.10 -7.86
C LYS A 161 4.95 14.85 -8.60
N ASN A 162 4.17 15.90 -8.80
CA ASN A 162 2.98 15.86 -9.63
C ASN A 162 3.36 16.05 -11.09
N ASP A 163 3.45 14.96 -11.83
CA ASP A 163 3.84 14.91 -13.24
C ASP A 163 2.79 15.50 -14.19
N LYS A 164 1.56 15.71 -13.73
CA LYS A 164 0.52 16.47 -14.46
C LYS A 164 0.56 17.98 -14.18
N ARG A 165 1.38 18.43 -13.24
CA ARG A 165 1.56 19.84 -12.87
C ARG A 165 3.00 20.28 -13.03
N ASN A 166 3.61 19.98 -14.18
CA ASN A 166 4.98 20.34 -14.52
C ASN A 166 6.01 19.95 -13.43
N TYR A 167 5.84 18.77 -12.84
CA TYR A 167 6.70 18.21 -11.79
C TYR A 167 6.80 19.09 -10.52
N ALA A 168 5.81 19.94 -10.26
CA ALA A 168 5.70 20.62 -8.97
C ALA A 168 5.59 19.57 -7.85
N PRO A 169 5.96 19.89 -6.61
CA PRO A 169 5.66 19.04 -5.47
C PRO A 169 4.17 18.68 -5.43
N MET A 170 3.86 17.45 -5.02
CA MET A 170 2.49 17.03 -4.75
C MET A 170 1.87 17.94 -3.68
N SER A 171 0.59 18.24 -3.80
CA SER A 171 -0.14 19.07 -2.83
C SER A 171 -1.19 18.26 -2.06
N ALA A 172 -1.58 18.76 -0.88
CA ALA A 172 -2.66 18.17 -0.08
C ALA A 172 -3.99 18.13 -0.86
N ARG A 173 -4.20 19.11 -1.76
CA ARG A 173 -5.37 19.13 -2.66
C ARG A 173 -5.32 18.03 -3.71
N ASP A 174 -4.13 17.67 -4.22
CA ASP A 174 -3.97 16.53 -5.14
C ASP A 174 -4.33 15.22 -4.44
N VAL A 175 -3.91 15.06 -3.17
CA VAL A 175 -4.19 13.92 -2.30
C VAL A 175 -5.69 13.80 -2.02
N ALA A 176 -6.32 14.84 -1.50
CA ALA A 176 -7.76 14.85 -1.22
C ALA A 176 -8.59 14.59 -2.49
N GLY A 177 -8.15 15.12 -3.63
CA GLY A 177 -8.80 14.86 -4.92
C GLY A 177 -8.66 13.40 -5.38
N ARG A 178 -7.55 12.71 -5.08
CA ARG A 178 -7.39 11.27 -5.36
C ARG A 178 -8.26 10.45 -4.43
N HIS A 179 -8.28 10.74 -3.14
CA HIS A 179 -9.16 10.11 -2.16
C HIS A 179 -10.62 10.16 -2.58
N ALA A 180 -11.12 11.34 -2.97
CA ALA A 180 -12.50 11.50 -3.41
C ALA A 180 -12.84 10.61 -4.63
N ARG A 181 -11.93 10.51 -5.62
CA ARG A 181 -12.11 9.61 -6.78
C ARG A 181 -12.10 8.14 -6.38
N THR A 182 -11.25 7.75 -5.44
CA THR A 182 -11.21 6.38 -4.90
C THR A 182 -12.52 6.01 -4.21
N LEU A 183 -13.06 6.88 -3.36
CA LEU A 183 -14.35 6.61 -2.72
C LEU A 183 -15.51 6.56 -3.72
N GLN A 184 -15.48 7.39 -4.76
CA GLN A 184 -16.47 7.31 -5.84
C GLN A 184 -16.40 5.96 -6.56
N TYR A 185 -15.18 5.48 -6.85
CA TYR A 185 -14.97 4.17 -7.46
C TYR A 185 -15.47 3.04 -6.56
N PHE A 186 -15.11 3.04 -5.27
CA PHE A 186 -15.57 2.02 -4.31
C PHE A 186 -17.09 1.98 -4.24
N ARG A 187 -17.78 3.14 -4.16
CA ARG A 187 -19.25 3.20 -4.18
C ARG A 187 -19.84 2.57 -5.43
N SER A 188 -19.27 2.83 -6.62
CA SER A 188 -19.79 2.26 -7.86
C SER A 188 -19.67 0.73 -7.88
N VAL A 189 -18.51 0.19 -7.50
CA VAL A 189 -18.28 -1.26 -7.48
C VAL A 189 -19.15 -1.97 -6.44
N LEU A 190 -19.30 -1.40 -5.25
CA LEU A 190 -20.14 -1.96 -4.19
C LEU A 190 -21.62 -1.95 -4.58
N ALA A 191 -22.08 -0.91 -5.29
CA ALA A 191 -23.44 -0.83 -5.78
C ALA A 191 -23.74 -1.84 -6.91
N GLU A 192 -22.77 -2.10 -7.79
CA GLU A 192 -22.91 -3.05 -8.90
C GLU A 192 -22.86 -4.52 -8.46
N GLN A 193 -22.21 -4.83 -7.34
CA GLN A 193 -21.92 -6.20 -6.89
C GLN A 193 -22.39 -6.44 -5.44
N HIS A 194 -23.56 -5.96 -5.08
CA HIS A 194 -24.06 -5.96 -3.69
C HIS A 194 -24.26 -7.36 -3.07
N ASP A 195 -24.36 -8.42 -3.88
CA ASP A 195 -24.53 -9.82 -3.40
C ASP A 195 -23.19 -10.53 -3.14
N ARG A 196 -22.04 -9.88 -3.35
CA ARG A 196 -20.72 -10.46 -3.15
C ARG A 196 -20.10 -10.06 -1.81
N LYS A 197 -19.19 -10.88 -1.30
CA LYS A 197 -18.31 -10.47 -0.20
C LYS A 197 -17.18 -9.60 -0.74
N PHE A 198 -16.86 -8.55 0.00
CA PHE A 198 -15.77 -7.66 -0.35
C PHE A 198 -14.63 -7.68 0.68
N VAL A 199 -13.42 -7.62 0.16
CA VAL A 199 -12.21 -7.24 0.89
C VAL A 199 -11.71 -5.92 0.32
N VAL A 200 -11.73 -4.87 1.13
CA VAL A 200 -11.16 -3.57 0.76
C VAL A 200 -9.71 -3.52 1.19
N VAL A 201 -8.82 -3.19 0.25
CA VAL A 201 -7.39 -3.06 0.50
C VAL A 201 -7.01 -1.59 0.31
N GLY A 202 -6.79 -0.90 1.43
CA GLY A 202 -6.29 0.48 1.47
C GLY A 202 -4.91 0.54 2.09
N HIS A 203 -4.20 1.67 1.92
CA HIS A 203 -2.95 1.93 2.64
C HIS A 203 -3.18 2.94 3.77
N HIS A 204 -3.73 4.11 3.48
CA HIS A 204 -4.13 5.05 4.51
C HIS A 204 -5.34 4.54 5.29
N THR A 205 -5.49 4.98 6.54
CA THR A 205 -6.46 4.36 7.43
C THR A 205 -7.89 4.86 7.20
N PRO A 206 -8.88 3.96 7.33
CA PRO A 206 -10.29 4.31 7.12
C PRO A 206 -10.97 4.90 8.37
N SER A 207 -10.27 5.00 9.50
CA SER A 207 -10.88 5.46 10.76
C SER A 207 -9.86 6.01 11.74
N PHE A 208 -10.25 7.00 12.53
CA PHE A 208 -9.44 7.50 13.65
C PHE A 208 -9.22 6.46 14.76
N GLN A 209 -9.95 5.33 14.77
CA GLN A 209 -9.66 4.22 15.69
C GLN A 209 -8.29 3.58 15.40
N SER A 210 -7.74 3.77 14.20
CA SER A 210 -6.37 3.37 13.84
C SER A 210 -5.33 4.47 14.10
N ALA A 211 -5.65 5.51 14.85
CA ALA A 211 -4.65 6.49 15.28
C ALA A 211 -3.70 5.84 16.29
N HIS A 212 -2.39 5.94 16.04
CA HIS A 212 -1.40 5.46 17.01
C HIS A 212 -1.65 6.13 18.37
N PRO A 213 -1.71 5.40 19.50
CA PRO A 213 -2.10 5.95 20.79
C PRO A 213 -1.29 7.18 21.24
N MET A 214 0.01 7.20 20.88
CA MET A 214 0.90 8.32 21.18
C MET A 214 0.48 9.62 20.47
N TYR A 215 -0.11 9.50 19.26
CA TYR A 215 -0.46 10.63 18.39
C TYR A 215 -1.96 10.87 18.26
N ALA A 216 -2.79 10.20 19.06
CA ALA A 216 -4.24 10.31 18.99
C ALA A 216 -4.76 11.76 19.24
N HIS A 217 -3.97 12.59 19.93
CA HIS A 217 -4.29 14.00 20.19
C HIS A 217 -3.85 14.97 19.08
N GLU A 218 -3.06 14.52 18.09
CA GLU A 218 -2.50 15.34 17.02
C GLU A 218 -3.51 15.52 15.87
N THR A 219 -4.52 16.35 16.06
CA THR A 219 -5.67 16.46 15.17
C THR A 219 -5.31 16.88 13.74
N LEU A 220 -4.36 17.81 13.55
CA LEU A 220 -3.95 18.26 12.23
C LEU A 220 -3.13 17.18 11.52
N MET A 221 -2.13 16.62 12.19
CA MET A 221 -1.28 15.57 11.61
C MET A 221 -2.07 14.32 11.24
N ASN A 222 -3.00 13.92 12.09
CA ASN A 222 -3.85 12.77 11.83
C ASN A 222 -4.69 12.91 10.56
N GLY A 223 -4.99 14.11 10.08
CA GLY A 223 -5.64 14.33 8.79
C GLY A 223 -4.81 13.89 7.57
N GLY A 224 -3.49 13.70 7.72
CA GLY A 224 -2.63 13.11 6.69
C GLY A 224 -2.57 11.57 6.74
N TYR A 225 -2.99 10.97 7.86
CA TYR A 225 -2.95 9.53 8.09
C TYR A 225 -4.32 8.87 7.96
N HIS A 226 -5.39 9.56 8.34
CA HIS A 226 -6.73 9.01 8.49
C HIS A 226 -7.78 9.79 7.72
N SER A 227 -8.82 9.07 7.30
CA SER A 227 -10.14 9.62 6.96
C SER A 227 -11.19 8.89 7.78
N ASP A 228 -12.23 9.57 8.24
CA ASP A 228 -13.33 8.90 8.93
C ASP A 228 -14.34 8.36 7.91
N LEU A 229 -14.17 7.09 7.59
CA LEU A 229 -15.05 6.34 6.70
C LEU A 229 -16.00 5.40 7.45
N SER A 230 -16.18 5.61 8.77
CA SER A 230 -16.99 4.71 9.61
C SER A 230 -18.43 4.60 9.11
N GLU A 231 -19.05 5.72 8.71
CA GLU A 231 -20.39 5.74 8.11
C GLU A 231 -20.42 4.97 6.78
N PHE A 232 -19.44 5.24 5.89
CA PHE A 232 -19.30 4.51 4.63
C PHE A 232 -19.21 3.00 4.83
N ILE A 233 -18.43 2.56 5.82
CA ILE A 233 -18.25 1.13 6.13
C ILE A 233 -19.56 0.52 6.67
N MET A 234 -20.26 1.21 7.57
CA MET A 234 -21.52 0.74 8.13
C MET A 234 -22.63 0.64 7.08
N ASP A 235 -22.63 1.53 6.08
CA ASP A 235 -23.60 1.51 4.97
C ASP A 235 -23.34 0.36 3.97
N HIS A 236 -22.20 -0.31 4.05
CA HIS A 236 -21.80 -1.37 3.12
C HIS A 236 -21.45 -2.69 3.85
N PRO A 237 -22.43 -3.38 4.46
CA PRO A 237 -22.21 -4.60 5.26
C PRO A 237 -21.65 -5.79 4.45
N GLN A 238 -21.66 -5.74 3.12
CA GLN A 238 -20.99 -6.70 2.25
C GLN A 238 -19.45 -6.63 2.34
N ILE A 239 -18.87 -5.54 2.86
CA ILE A 239 -17.45 -5.48 3.18
C ILE A 239 -17.20 -6.31 4.44
N LYS A 240 -16.45 -7.41 4.31
CA LYS A 240 -16.16 -8.30 5.45
C LYS A 240 -14.79 -8.02 6.07
N LEU A 241 -13.86 -7.51 5.27
CA LEU A 241 -12.52 -7.15 5.71
C LEU A 241 -12.09 -5.83 5.05
N TRP A 242 -11.49 -4.95 5.83
CA TRP A 242 -10.76 -3.78 5.35
C TRP A 242 -9.35 -3.81 5.91
N THR A 243 -8.34 -3.86 5.04
CA THR A 243 -6.94 -3.83 5.44
C THR A 243 -6.33 -2.47 5.19
N HIS A 244 -5.39 -2.07 6.04
CA HIS A 244 -4.60 -0.85 5.85
C HIS A 244 -3.17 -1.00 6.38
N GLY A 245 -2.33 0.03 6.20
CA GLY A 245 -0.96 0.18 6.69
C GLY A 245 -0.73 1.57 7.27
N HIS A 246 0.39 2.18 6.91
CA HIS A 246 0.77 3.59 7.07
C HIS A 246 1.08 4.05 8.50
N THR A 247 0.41 3.55 9.50
CA THR A 247 0.56 4.02 10.90
C THR A 247 1.67 3.33 11.67
N HIS A 248 2.32 2.33 11.08
CA HIS A 248 3.34 1.50 11.72
C HIS A 248 2.93 0.96 13.10
N HIS A 249 1.63 0.75 13.29
CA HIS A 249 1.06 0.15 14.50
C HIS A 249 -0.02 -0.87 14.13
N PRO A 250 -0.02 -2.07 14.71
CA PRO A 250 -0.98 -3.10 14.37
C PRO A 250 -2.36 -2.76 14.96
N PHE A 251 -3.40 -3.01 14.17
CA PHE A 251 -4.78 -2.84 14.59
C PHE A 251 -5.62 -4.03 14.17
N ASP A 252 -6.60 -4.38 15.00
CA ASP A 252 -7.60 -5.39 14.73
C ASP A 252 -8.88 -5.06 15.51
N TYR A 253 -9.88 -4.51 14.82
CA TYR A 253 -11.14 -4.09 15.41
C TYR A 253 -12.27 -4.19 14.39
N VAL A 254 -13.51 -3.88 14.79
CA VAL A 254 -14.70 -4.01 13.95
C VAL A 254 -15.45 -2.68 13.86
N ILE A 255 -15.89 -2.32 12.65
CA ILE A 255 -16.86 -1.24 12.39
C ILE A 255 -18.08 -1.89 11.70
N GLY A 256 -19.23 -1.88 12.36
CA GLY A 256 -20.42 -2.59 11.86
C GLY A 256 -20.13 -4.08 11.71
N GLU A 257 -20.20 -4.62 10.48
CA GLU A 257 -19.88 -6.01 10.16
C GLU A 257 -18.46 -6.20 9.58
N THR A 258 -17.72 -5.11 9.38
CA THR A 258 -16.41 -5.12 8.75
C THR A 258 -15.29 -5.22 9.79
N ARG A 259 -14.43 -6.22 9.68
CA ARG A 259 -13.18 -6.30 10.44
C ARG A 259 -12.13 -5.40 9.80
N ILE A 260 -11.50 -4.53 10.58
CA ILE A 260 -10.43 -3.61 10.15
C ILE A 260 -9.11 -4.16 10.68
N VAL A 261 -8.13 -4.38 9.80
CA VAL A 261 -6.85 -4.98 10.20
C VAL A 261 -5.68 -4.23 9.58
N CYS A 262 -4.67 -3.99 10.42
CA CYS A 262 -3.37 -3.45 10.03
C CYS A 262 -2.25 -4.35 10.60
N ASN A 263 -1.27 -4.72 9.78
CA ASN A 263 -0.14 -5.56 10.18
C ASN A 263 1.17 -5.05 9.54
N PRO A 264 1.68 -3.89 10.00
CA PRO A 264 2.84 -3.23 9.42
C PRO A 264 4.13 -3.79 9.98
N ARG A 265 5.14 -4.02 9.11
CA ARG A 265 6.49 -4.36 9.55
C ARG A 265 7.21 -3.14 10.13
N GLY A 266 7.09 -2.00 9.47
CA GLY A 266 7.82 -0.78 9.81
C GLY A 266 9.25 -0.76 9.26
N TYR A 267 9.98 0.29 9.63
CA TYR A 267 11.36 0.50 9.17
C TYR A 267 12.33 -0.51 9.77
N GLU A 268 13.14 -1.09 8.91
CA GLU A 268 14.26 -1.93 9.32
C GLU A 268 15.48 -1.64 8.45
N ASN A 269 16.56 -1.25 9.07
CA ASN A 269 17.86 -0.99 8.43
C ASN A 269 19.01 -1.38 9.36
N ASP A 270 20.25 -1.24 8.89
CA ASP A 270 21.43 -1.63 9.64
C ASP A 270 21.47 -0.98 11.04
N GLY A 271 21.21 -1.80 12.07
CA GLY A 271 21.25 -1.39 13.47
C GLY A 271 19.98 -0.76 14.04
N TYR A 272 18.90 -0.67 13.24
CA TYR A 272 17.61 -0.18 13.71
C TYR A 272 16.47 -1.07 13.21
N SER A 273 15.58 -1.46 14.11
CA SER A 273 14.33 -2.16 13.81
C SER A 273 13.20 -1.51 14.60
N GLU A 274 12.20 -1.03 13.87
CA GLU A 274 11.01 -0.45 14.47
C GLU A 274 10.16 -1.55 15.12
N GLN A 275 9.81 -1.37 16.37
CA GLN A 275 9.07 -2.36 17.16
C GLN A 275 7.56 -2.14 17.00
N THR A 276 7.04 -2.47 15.83
CA THR A 276 5.62 -2.26 15.49
C THR A 276 4.68 -3.29 16.11
N GLY A 277 5.19 -4.42 16.58
CA GLY A 277 4.35 -5.56 16.96
C GLY A 277 3.86 -6.39 15.76
N TRP A 278 4.51 -6.26 14.60
CA TRP A 278 4.22 -7.01 13.40
C TRP A 278 4.18 -8.54 13.63
N ASN A 279 3.15 -9.18 13.06
CA ASN A 279 3.00 -10.63 13.09
C ASN A 279 3.23 -11.24 11.68
N PRO A 280 4.42 -11.86 11.41
CA PRO A 280 4.70 -12.46 10.09
C PRO A 280 3.81 -13.65 9.74
N ASN A 281 3.12 -14.24 10.72
CA ASN A 281 2.30 -15.44 10.58
C ASN A 281 0.80 -15.13 10.68
N ILE A 282 0.39 -13.88 10.52
CA ILE A 282 -1.03 -13.51 10.57
C ILE A 282 -1.82 -14.25 9.49
N VAL A 283 -2.96 -14.81 9.88
CA VAL A 283 -3.95 -15.40 8.97
C VAL A 283 -5.30 -14.77 9.25
N LEU A 284 -5.92 -14.24 8.20
CA LEU A 284 -7.27 -13.71 8.23
C LEU A 284 -8.18 -14.64 7.44
N GLU A 285 -9.44 -14.76 7.85
CA GLU A 285 -10.44 -15.57 7.14
C GLU A 285 -11.61 -14.71 6.70
N VAL A 286 -12.07 -14.91 5.44
CA VAL A 286 -13.22 -14.23 4.82
C VAL A 286 -14.15 -15.25 4.18
#